data_c0747a29b81bc371488e5d5b39be34eb
#
_entry.id   c0747a29b81bc371488e5d5b39be34eb
#
_cell.length_a   1.000
_cell.length_b   1.000
_cell.length_c   1.000
_cell.angle_alpha   90.00
_cell.angle_beta   90.00
_cell.angle_gamma   90.00
#
_symmetry.space_group_name_H-M   'P 1'
#
loop_
_entity.id
_entity.type
_entity.pdbx_description
1 polymer ?
#
loop_
_entity_poly.entity_id
_entity_poly.type
_entity_poly.pdbx_seq_one_letter_code
_entity_poly.pdbx_strand_id
1 'polypeptide(L)' 'MRILSKKALKELVLYSPQHIARLEKAGLFPKRVQLGPNRVGWVEQEVLDWLDQRLSNRQ' A
#
# COMPACT_ATOMS: atom_id res chain seq x y z
N MET A 1 -10.26 8.34 9.16
CA MET A 1 -9.48 7.73 8.06
C MET A 1 -8.06 8.23 8.09
N ARG A 2 -7.11 7.33 7.97
CA ARG A 2 -5.70 7.69 8.01
C ARG A 2 -5.06 7.36 6.66
N ILE A 3 -4.22 8.26 6.18
CA ILE A 3 -3.52 8.11 4.92
C ILE A 3 -2.03 7.89 5.20
N LEU A 4 -1.46 6.87 4.58
CA LEU A 4 -0.06 6.56 4.72
C LEU A 4 0.75 7.24 3.62
N SER A 5 1.86 7.87 4.00
CA SER A 5 2.80 8.42 3.02
C SER A 5 3.62 7.28 2.41
N LYS A 6 4.40 7.59 1.37
CA LYS A 6 5.29 6.59 0.78
C LYS A 6 6.26 6.03 1.81
N LYS A 7 6.79 6.89 2.67
CA LYS A 7 7.73 6.47 3.69
C LYS A 7 7.06 5.56 4.71
N ALA A 8 5.86 5.94 5.17
CA ALA A 8 5.12 5.15 6.13
C ALA A 8 4.73 3.80 5.54
N LEU A 9 4.31 3.78 4.29
CA LEU A 9 3.96 2.54 3.62
C LEU A 9 5.16 1.60 3.52
N LYS A 10 6.31 2.15 3.14
CA LYS A 10 7.53 1.35 3.03
C LYS A 10 7.92 0.72 4.36
N GLU A 11 7.77 1.45 5.44
CA GLU A 11 8.09 0.94 6.77
C GLU A 11 7.10 -0.14 7.21
N LEU A 12 5.84 0.00 6.85
CA LEU A 12 4.81 -0.95 7.23
C LEU A 12 4.88 -2.24 6.42
N VAL A 13 5.02 -2.12 5.10
CA VAL A 13 4.96 -3.27 4.19
C VAL A 13 6.33 -3.83 3.88
N LEU A 14 7.37 -3.03 3.99
CA LEU A 14 8.77 -3.42 3.77
C LEU A 14 9.09 -3.76 2.31
N TYR A 15 8.24 -3.34 1.39
CA TYR A 15 8.48 -3.52 -0.04
C TYR A 15 9.07 -2.26 -0.63
N SER A 16 9.87 -2.39 -1.69
CA SER A 16 10.38 -1.25 -2.40
C SER A 16 9.25 -0.53 -3.16
N PRO A 17 9.41 0.77 -3.45
CA PRO A 17 8.41 1.48 -4.23
C PRO A 17 8.14 0.85 -5.59
N GLN A 18 9.16 0.28 -6.21
CA GLN A 18 9.02 -0.38 -7.51
C GLN A 18 8.17 -1.63 -7.40
N HIS A 19 8.37 -2.40 -6.33
CA HIS A 19 7.58 -3.60 -6.10
C HIS A 19 6.10 -3.26 -5.88
N ILE A 20 5.86 -2.22 -5.08
CA ILE A 20 4.50 -1.76 -4.79
C ILE A 20 3.81 -1.29 -6.08
N ALA A 21 4.52 -0.52 -6.92
CA ALA A 21 3.96 -0.06 -8.18
C ALA A 21 3.59 -1.23 -9.08
N ARG A 22 4.42 -2.26 -9.10
CA ARG A 22 4.15 -3.45 -9.89
C ARG A 22 2.90 -4.17 -9.39
N LEU A 23 2.76 -4.30 -8.08
CA LEU A 23 1.58 -4.93 -7.50
C LEU A 23 0.31 -4.12 -7.78
N GLU A 24 0.38 -2.80 -7.68
CA GLU A 24 -0.75 -1.95 -7.99
C GLU A 24 -1.19 -2.12 -9.45
N LYS A 25 -0.24 -2.16 -10.35
CA LYS A 25 -0.52 -2.33 -11.78
C LYS A 25 -1.18 -3.66 -12.05
N ALA A 26 -0.79 -4.68 -11.31
CA ALA A 26 -1.37 -6.02 -11.46
C ALA A 26 -2.70 -6.17 -10.74
N GLY A 27 -3.14 -5.15 -10.00
CA GLY A 27 -4.38 -5.23 -9.24
C GLY A 27 -4.28 -6.04 -7.96
N LEU A 28 -3.05 -6.23 -7.47
CA LEU A 28 -2.79 -7.06 -6.30
C LEU A 28 -2.44 -6.27 -5.04
N PHE A 29 -2.58 -4.96 -5.09
CA PHE A 29 -2.30 -4.08 -3.97
C PHE A 29 -3.31 -2.93 -3.99
N PRO A 30 -3.69 -2.37 -2.82
CA PRO A 30 -4.58 -1.21 -2.79
C PRO A 30 -4.02 -0.05 -3.61
N LYS A 31 -4.88 0.60 -4.38
CA LYS A 31 -4.45 1.69 -5.24
C LYS A 31 -4.15 2.93 -4.43
N ARG A 32 -3.14 3.67 -4.86
CA ARG A 32 -2.78 4.92 -4.23
C ARG A 32 -3.85 5.98 -4.46
N VAL A 33 -3.91 6.93 -3.54
CA VAL A 33 -4.82 8.07 -3.66
C VAL A 33 -3.98 9.30 -3.99
N GLN A 34 -4.45 10.06 -4.99
CA GLN A 34 -3.78 11.31 -5.36
C GLN A 34 -4.22 12.39 -4.39
N LEU A 35 -3.28 12.91 -3.62
CA LEU A 35 -3.58 13.92 -2.59
C LEU A 35 -3.32 15.34 -3.07
N GLY A 36 -2.57 15.51 -4.16
CA GLY A 36 -2.23 16.80 -4.71
C GLY A 36 -1.08 16.65 -5.69
N PRO A 37 -0.55 17.76 -6.23
CA PRO A 37 0.58 17.70 -7.15
C PRO A 37 1.75 16.98 -6.48
N ASN A 38 2.23 15.93 -7.09
CA ASN A 38 3.37 15.14 -6.61
C ASN A 38 3.17 14.55 -5.21
N ARG A 39 1.91 14.41 -4.77
CA ARG A 39 1.61 13.80 -3.48
C ARG A 39 0.65 12.64 -3.66
N VAL A 40 1.05 11.49 -3.17
CA VAL A 40 0.21 10.31 -3.17
C VAL A 40 0.25 9.68 -1.78
N GLY A 41 -0.77 8.88 -1.50
CA GLY A 41 -0.83 8.14 -0.24
C GLY A 41 -1.71 6.92 -0.40
N TRP A 42 -1.84 6.17 0.67
CA TRP A 42 -2.67 4.97 0.69
C TRP A 42 -3.57 5.02 1.91
N VAL A 43 -4.80 4.56 1.76
CA VAL A 43 -5.71 4.47 2.91
C VAL A 43 -5.17 3.37 3.84
N GLU A 44 -4.87 3.74 5.07
CA GLU A 44 -4.27 2.81 6.02
C GLU A 44 -5.11 1.55 6.20
N GLN A 45 -6.42 1.71 6.32
CA GLN A 45 -7.29 0.55 6.54
C GLN A 45 -7.20 -0.46 5.39
N GLU A 46 -7.11 0.04 4.16
CA GLU A 46 -7.00 -0.84 3.00
C GLU A 46 -5.68 -1.62 3.03
N VAL A 47 -4.61 -0.94 3.43
CA VAL A 47 -3.30 -1.60 3.52
C VAL A 47 -3.30 -2.64 4.64
N LEU A 48 -3.90 -2.32 5.77
CA LEU A 48 -4.00 -3.26 6.88
C LEU A 48 -4.82 -4.49 6.51
N ASP A 49 -5.94 -4.29 5.79
CA ASP A 49 -6.75 -5.40 5.32
C ASP A 49 -5.98 -6.28 4.35
N TRP A 50 -5.20 -5.65 3.47
CA TRP A 50 -4.36 -6.38 2.52
C TRP A 50 -3.32 -7.23 3.25
N LEU A 51 -2.68 -6.65 4.27
CA LEU A 51 -1.71 -7.39 5.08
C LEU A 51 -2.37 -8.56 5.81
N ASP A 52 -3.55 -8.33 6.35
CA ASP A 52 -4.28 -9.36 7.08
C ASP A 52 -4.59 -10.54 6.16
N GLN A 53 -5.00 -10.27 4.92
CA GLN A 53 -5.24 -11.34 3.95
C GLN A 53 -3.98 -12.12 3.64
N ARG A 54 -2.85 -11.41 3.52
CA ARG A 54 -1.57 -12.06 3.27
C ARG A 54 -1.18 -12.98 4.41
N LEU A 55 -1.36 -12.52 5.64
CA LEU A 55 -1.04 -13.31 6.81
C LEU A 55 -1.96 -14.52 6.95
N SER A 56 -3.22 -14.36 6.60
CA SER A 56 -4.20 -15.44 6.68
C SER A 56 -3.98 -16.52 5.63
N ASN A 57 -3.40 -16.17 4.50
CA ASN A 57 -3.19 -17.08 3.37
C ASN A 57 -1.82 -17.73 3.35
N ARG A 58 -0.96 -17.40 4.30
CA ARG A 58 0.37 -18.02 4.33
C ARG A 58 0.27 -19.46 4.80
N GLN A 59 1.16 -20.26 4.29
CA GLN A 59 1.22 -21.67 4.67
C GLN A 59 2.25 -21.88 5.78
#